data_c1635d188a0fcc434edb83c598e2f7f0
#
_entry.id   c1635d188a0fcc434edb83c598e2f7f0
#
_cell.length_a   1.000
_cell.length_b   1.000
_cell.length_c   1.000
_cell.angle_alpha   90.00
_cell.angle_beta   90.00
_cell.angle_gamma   90.00
#
_symmetry.space_group_name_H-M   'P 1'
#
loop_
_entity.id
_entity.type
_entity.pdbx_description
1 polymer ?
#
loop_
_entity_poly.entity_id
_entity_poly.type
_entity_poly.pdbx_seq_one_letter_code
_entity_poly.pdbx_strand_id
1 'polypeptide(L)'
;MKIRFLLCPSPLAVLAVSLAACTPQQPPQLVSTTPQPAELNIADAAIAGGDPSMALSVSQSVLKDNPGDVDALVHEGDAYYALNRCPASEAAYQLALAHDPSSAEAETGLGRCLIKTDPAAAEQALEQAVKDDPGNAAALNDLGIARDLQGNFAGAIDPYRRALLAEPGMTAAEVNLGLSLALSGDGPQALQYLGPLATGPGADAKTREDYAAALVAVGRISEARTVLSIDLPPAQVESALAGFQAVIANAQAPLVDDTAPPPPTNPTVTTTSVETTTITPTAGPEAASAPAPASPAPAAQSAATAPAPAQAASGGGSYQVQLGALGSQDGAQSAWDTMSGAMPALFSDKQPDIETATVNGHVYYRLRTGSFDSKADAAKFCGEVSAAGHPCTLADF
;
A
#
# COMPACT_ATOMS: atom_id res chain seq x y z
N MET A 1 -52.65 -55.66 38.72
CA MET A 1 -53.11 -57.02 38.97
C MET A 1 -52.24 -58.00 38.22
N LYS A 2 -51.62 -58.97 39.00
CA LYS A 2 -50.87 -60.16 38.56
C LYS A 2 -49.52 -59.99 37.91
N ILE A 3 -48.52 -60.00 38.68
CA ILE A 3 -47.33 -60.84 38.95
C ILE A 3 -47.34 -62.17 38.20
N ARG A 4 -46.26 -62.49 37.48
CA ARG A 4 -45.68 -63.83 37.42
C ARG A 4 -44.17 -63.79 37.15
N PHE A 5 -43.43 -64.27 38.16
CA PHE A 5 -42.06 -64.79 38.16
C PHE A 5 -41.95 -66.08 37.36
N LEU A 6 -40.77 -66.30 36.75
CA LEU A 6 -40.22 -67.68 36.61
C LEU A 6 -38.75 -67.50 36.21
N LEU A 7 -37.88 -67.63 37.17
CA LEU A 7 -36.83 -68.64 37.44
C LEU A 7 -35.92 -69.07 36.30
N CYS A 8 -34.63 -68.89 36.67
CA CYS A 8 -33.39 -69.44 36.10
C CYS A 8 -33.39 -70.97 35.84
N PRO A 9 -32.41 -71.47 35.05
CA PRO A 9 -31.16 -71.86 35.69
C PRO A 9 -29.87 -71.56 34.85
N SER A 10 -28.77 -71.33 35.55
CA SER A 10 -27.41 -71.51 35.10
C SER A 10 -27.05 -72.99 34.85
N PRO A 11 -26.07 -73.33 34.01
CA PRO A 11 -24.77 -73.57 34.60
C PRO A 11 -23.49 -73.23 33.71
N LEU A 12 -22.40 -73.14 34.48
CA LEU A 12 -20.98 -73.47 34.14
C LEU A 12 -20.17 -72.72 33.06
N ALA A 13 -19.34 -71.86 33.59
CA ALA A 13 -17.88 -71.78 33.44
C ALA A 13 -17.20 -72.24 32.11
N VAL A 14 -16.65 -71.26 31.37
CA VAL A 14 -15.33 -71.37 30.69
C VAL A 14 -14.60 -70.09 30.89
N LEU A 15 -13.47 -70.18 31.60
CA LEU A 15 -12.50 -69.09 31.82
C LEU A 15 -11.69 -68.90 30.52
N ALA A 16 -12.01 -67.90 29.71
CA ALA A 16 -11.16 -67.45 28.63
C ALA A 16 -10.46 -66.16 29.09
N VAL A 17 -9.18 -66.27 29.42
CA VAL A 17 -8.27 -65.14 29.67
C VAL A 17 -8.00 -64.43 28.34
N SER A 18 -8.75 -63.40 28.06
CA SER A 18 -8.45 -62.48 26.94
C SER A 18 -7.41 -61.46 27.41
N LEU A 19 -6.19 -61.60 26.92
CA LEU A 19 -5.16 -60.57 26.97
C LEU A 19 -5.72 -59.33 26.23
N ALA A 20 -6.24 -58.39 26.98
CA ALA A 20 -6.52 -57.05 26.45
C ALA A 20 -5.20 -56.35 26.18
N ALA A 21 -4.79 -56.29 24.91
CA ALA A 21 -3.72 -55.43 24.46
C ALA A 21 -4.15 -53.96 24.74
N CYS A 22 -3.45 -53.30 25.66
CA CYS A 22 -3.57 -51.84 25.86
C CYS A 22 -3.02 -51.21 24.59
N THR A 23 -3.90 -50.84 23.64
CA THR A 23 -3.60 -49.86 22.63
C THR A 23 -3.56 -48.49 23.33
N PRO A 24 -2.48 -47.69 23.17
CA PRO A 24 -2.47 -46.34 23.69
C PRO A 24 -3.59 -45.56 22.97
N GLN A 25 -4.57 -45.16 23.76
CA GLN A 25 -5.65 -44.30 23.30
C GLN A 25 -5.01 -42.94 22.98
N GLN A 26 -4.85 -42.61 21.69
CA GLN A 26 -4.50 -41.26 21.28
C GLN A 26 -5.51 -40.32 21.91
N PRO A 27 -5.03 -39.20 22.51
CA PRO A 27 -5.95 -38.18 22.97
C PRO A 27 -6.79 -37.72 21.76
N PRO A 28 -8.09 -37.41 21.96
CA PRO A 28 -8.91 -36.89 20.89
C PRO A 28 -8.23 -35.65 20.37
N GLN A 29 -7.82 -35.70 19.10
CA GLN A 29 -7.41 -34.51 18.41
C GLN A 29 -8.64 -33.63 18.31
N LEU A 30 -8.65 -32.49 19.00
CA LEU A 30 -9.60 -31.44 18.79
C LEU A 30 -9.32 -30.91 17.37
N VAL A 31 -10.01 -31.46 16.40
CA VAL A 31 -10.10 -30.90 15.08
C VAL A 31 -10.96 -29.65 15.24
N SER A 32 -10.32 -28.50 15.46
CA SER A 32 -10.97 -27.21 15.29
C SER A 32 -11.33 -27.05 13.82
N THR A 33 -12.55 -27.38 13.47
CA THR A 33 -13.07 -27.32 12.09
C THR A 33 -13.73 -25.96 11.77
N THR A 34 -13.39 -24.92 12.53
CA THR A 34 -13.75 -23.53 12.18
C THR A 34 -12.52 -22.68 12.32
N PRO A 35 -12.09 -21.97 11.24
CA PRO A 35 -11.07 -20.93 11.35
C PRO A 35 -11.52 -19.96 12.43
N GLN A 36 -10.64 -19.68 13.39
CA GLN A 36 -11.03 -18.73 14.43
C GLN A 36 -10.85 -17.32 13.86
N PRO A 37 -11.91 -16.49 13.81
CA PRO A 37 -11.78 -15.07 13.41
C PRO A 37 -10.68 -14.32 14.17
N ALA A 38 -10.37 -14.80 15.39
CA ALA A 38 -9.32 -14.23 16.22
C ALA A 38 -7.89 -14.40 15.67
N GLU A 39 -7.60 -15.46 14.90
CA GLU A 39 -6.25 -15.68 14.34
C GLU A 39 -6.00 -14.75 13.16
N LEU A 40 -6.98 -14.54 12.28
CA LEU A 40 -6.86 -13.64 11.15
C LEU A 40 -6.82 -12.16 11.57
N ASN A 41 -7.49 -11.79 12.66
CA ASN A 41 -7.32 -10.47 13.27
C ASN A 41 -5.87 -10.20 13.73
N ILE A 42 -5.10 -11.25 14.06
CA ILE A 42 -3.67 -11.11 14.35
C ILE A 42 -2.89 -10.79 13.06
N ALA A 43 -3.29 -11.39 11.92
CA ALA A 43 -2.68 -11.08 10.63
C ALA A 43 -2.92 -9.62 10.23
N ASP A 44 -4.14 -9.11 10.38
CA ASP A 44 -4.46 -7.69 10.17
C ASP A 44 -3.64 -6.77 11.06
N ALA A 45 -3.62 -7.06 12.35
CA ALA A 45 -2.84 -6.28 13.32
C ALA A 45 -1.34 -6.31 13.00
N ALA A 46 -0.83 -7.43 12.50
CA ALA A 46 0.57 -7.56 12.11
C ALA A 46 0.89 -6.73 10.85
N ILE A 47 0.01 -6.72 9.84
CA ILE A 47 0.16 -5.86 8.64
C ILE A 47 0.13 -4.39 9.07
N ALA A 48 -0.87 -3.99 9.85
CA ALA A 48 -1.01 -2.63 10.36
C ALA A 48 0.18 -2.21 11.25
N GLY A 49 0.75 -3.15 11.99
CA GLY A 49 1.94 -2.97 12.82
C GLY A 49 3.27 -3.00 12.04
N GLY A 50 3.25 -3.23 10.73
CA GLY A 50 4.44 -3.29 9.87
C GLY A 50 5.23 -4.59 9.97
N ASP A 51 4.60 -5.68 10.43
CA ASP A 51 5.17 -7.04 10.43
C ASP A 51 4.39 -7.99 9.48
N PRO A 52 4.54 -7.79 8.16
CA PRO A 52 3.88 -8.67 7.19
C PRO A 52 4.40 -10.11 7.21
N SER A 53 5.59 -10.36 7.78
CA SER A 53 6.12 -11.72 7.93
C SER A 53 5.34 -12.50 8.99
N MET A 54 4.95 -11.85 10.06
CA MET A 54 4.06 -12.42 11.07
C MET A 54 2.68 -12.70 10.48
N ALA A 55 2.10 -11.75 9.73
CA ALA A 55 0.82 -11.94 9.05
C ALA A 55 0.86 -13.15 8.11
N LEU A 56 1.92 -13.29 7.32
CA LEU A 56 2.14 -14.44 6.44
C LEU A 56 2.19 -15.76 7.23
N SER A 57 2.91 -15.78 8.35
CA SER A 57 3.01 -16.98 9.19
C SER A 57 1.67 -17.40 9.79
N VAL A 58 0.86 -16.43 10.22
CA VAL A 58 -0.48 -16.67 10.77
C VAL A 58 -1.41 -17.21 9.69
N SER A 59 -1.48 -16.56 8.53
CA SER A 59 -2.33 -17.00 7.41
C SER A 59 -1.97 -18.41 6.95
N GLN A 60 -0.68 -18.70 6.82
CA GLN A 60 -0.19 -20.05 6.46
C GLN A 60 -0.49 -21.10 7.53
N SER A 61 -0.55 -20.71 8.81
CA SER A 61 -0.98 -21.64 9.88
C SER A 61 -2.45 -22.04 9.70
N VAL A 62 -3.32 -21.09 9.40
CA VAL A 62 -4.74 -21.36 9.13
C VAL A 62 -4.89 -22.21 7.86
N LEU A 63 -4.18 -21.87 6.79
CA LEU A 63 -4.23 -22.59 5.51
C LEU A 63 -3.69 -24.02 5.59
N LYS A 64 -2.83 -24.33 6.56
CA LYS A 64 -2.35 -25.69 6.80
C LYS A 64 -3.50 -26.62 7.26
N ASP A 65 -4.42 -26.07 8.05
CA ASP A 65 -5.57 -26.82 8.56
C ASP A 65 -6.78 -26.75 7.61
N ASN A 66 -6.94 -25.60 6.93
CA ASN A 66 -7.99 -25.39 5.93
C ASN A 66 -7.40 -24.72 4.65
N PRO A 67 -6.89 -25.47 3.68
CA PRO A 67 -6.24 -24.92 2.48
C PRO A 67 -7.16 -24.10 1.57
N GLY A 68 -8.48 -24.18 1.73
CA GLY A 68 -9.47 -23.43 0.96
C GLY A 68 -10.13 -22.30 1.74
N ASP A 69 -9.55 -21.89 2.85
CA ASP A 69 -10.06 -20.76 3.64
C ASP A 69 -9.82 -19.43 2.88
N VAL A 70 -10.91 -18.84 2.42
CA VAL A 70 -10.86 -17.62 1.57
C VAL A 70 -10.24 -16.46 2.33
N ASP A 71 -10.64 -16.24 3.57
CA ASP A 71 -10.16 -15.14 4.38
C ASP A 71 -8.64 -15.30 4.64
N ALA A 72 -8.20 -16.51 4.95
CA ALA A 72 -6.77 -16.78 5.15
C ALA A 72 -5.94 -16.62 3.86
N LEU A 73 -6.50 -16.98 2.69
CA LEU A 73 -5.87 -16.75 1.39
C LEU A 73 -5.76 -15.27 1.05
N VAL A 74 -6.79 -14.48 1.37
CA VAL A 74 -6.75 -13.01 1.24
C VAL A 74 -5.65 -12.42 2.12
N HIS A 75 -5.59 -12.78 3.40
CA HIS A 75 -4.55 -12.32 4.32
C HIS A 75 -3.14 -12.79 3.92
N GLU A 76 -3.00 -13.98 3.34
CA GLU A 76 -1.73 -14.42 2.74
C GLU A 76 -1.34 -13.53 1.56
N GLY A 77 -2.29 -13.16 0.71
CA GLY A 77 -2.13 -12.22 -0.39
C GLY A 77 -1.69 -10.85 0.09
N ASP A 78 -2.37 -10.29 1.10
CA ASP A 78 -2.05 -9.01 1.72
C ASP A 78 -0.65 -8.99 2.34
N ALA A 79 -0.27 -10.06 3.02
CA ALA A 79 1.06 -10.23 3.59
C ALA A 79 2.14 -10.26 2.49
N TYR A 80 1.93 -10.99 1.40
CA TYR A 80 2.84 -10.98 0.26
C TYR A 80 2.91 -9.61 -0.42
N TYR A 81 1.79 -8.90 -0.56
CA TYR A 81 1.76 -7.54 -1.09
C TYR A 81 2.60 -6.60 -0.23
N ALA A 82 2.41 -6.62 1.09
CA ALA A 82 3.18 -5.82 2.04
C ALA A 82 4.68 -6.16 2.05
N LEU A 83 5.03 -7.41 1.72
CA LEU A 83 6.41 -7.85 1.47
C LEU A 83 6.95 -7.49 0.07
N ASN A 84 6.17 -6.75 -0.73
CA ASN A 84 6.52 -6.36 -2.10
C ASN A 84 6.71 -7.57 -3.05
N ARG A 85 5.93 -8.65 -2.82
CA ARG A 85 5.96 -9.92 -3.56
C ARG A 85 4.68 -10.10 -4.38
N CYS A 86 4.37 -9.16 -5.28
CA CYS A 86 3.14 -9.19 -6.07
C CYS A 86 2.87 -10.51 -6.80
N PRO A 87 3.83 -11.21 -7.43
CA PRO A 87 3.51 -12.50 -8.07
C PRO A 87 2.99 -13.57 -7.10
N ALA A 88 3.48 -13.60 -5.86
CA ALA A 88 2.97 -14.53 -4.83
C ALA A 88 1.62 -14.07 -4.27
N SER A 89 1.44 -12.76 -4.12
CA SER A 89 0.19 -12.13 -3.71
C SER A 89 -0.94 -12.41 -4.72
N GLU A 90 -0.68 -12.20 -6.01
CA GLU A 90 -1.61 -12.52 -7.10
C GLU A 90 -2.04 -13.99 -7.08
N ALA A 91 -1.09 -14.93 -6.86
CA ALA A 91 -1.40 -16.34 -6.77
C ALA A 91 -2.32 -16.67 -5.60
N ALA A 92 -2.12 -16.04 -4.44
CA ALA A 92 -2.97 -16.21 -3.26
C ALA A 92 -4.39 -15.65 -3.50
N TYR A 93 -4.52 -14.44 -4.06
CA TYR A 93 -5.84 -13.88 -4.39
C TYR A 93 -6.57 -14.68 -5.47
N GLN A 94 -5.87 -15.14 -6.52
CA GLN A 94 -6.47 -16.01 -7.52
C GLN A 94 -6.97 -17.32 -6.92
N LEU A 95 -6.26 -17.87 -5.94
CA LEU A 95 -6.73 -19.06 -5.22
C LEU A 95 -7.95 -18.75 -4.34
N ALA A 96 -7.98 -17.60 -3.67
CA ALA A 96 -9.15 -17.12 -2.94
C ALA A 96 -10.37 -17.01 -3.87
N LEU A 97 -10.21 -16.39 -5.05
CA LEU A 97 -11.26 -16.24 -6.06
C LEU A 97 -11.68 -17.57 -6.70
N ALA A 98 -10.81 -18.58 -6.70
CA ALA A 98 -11.21 -19.93 -7.14
C ALA A 98 -12.16 -20.62 -6.13
N HIS A 99 -12.09 -20.25 -4.86
CA HIS A 99 -12.99 -20.74 -3.79
C HIS A 99 -14.22 -19.85 -3.61
N ASP A 100 -14.06 -18.53 -3.68
CA ASP A 100 -15.16 -17.55 -3.68
C ASP A 100 -14.94 -16.50 -4.80
N PRO A 101 -15.59 -16.67 -5.96
CA PRO A 101 -15.51 -15.74 -7.08
C PRO A 101 -16.11 -14.35 -6.81
N SER A 102 -16.74 -14.13 -5.65
CA SER A 102 -17.34 -12.86 -5.25
C SER A 102 -16.62 -12.17 -4.09
N SER A 103 -15.42 -12.64 -3.74
CA SER A 103 -14.59 -11.99 -2.72
C SER A 103 -14.08 -10.64 -3.22
N ALA A 104 -14.74 -9.56 -2.81
CA ALA A 104 -14.35 -8.20 -3.15
C ALA A 104 -12.96 -7.83 -2.61
N GLU A 105 -12.55 -8.41 -1.49
CA GLU A 105 -11.23 -8.24 -0.91
C GLU A 105 -10.15 -8.86 -1.79
N ALA A 106 -10.37 -10.09 -2.29
CA ALA A 106 -9.43 -10.77 -3.17
C ALA A 106 -9.31 -10.04 -4.52
N GLU A 107 -10.43 -9.60 -5.11
CA GLU A 107 -10.45 -8.78 -6.33
C GLU A 107 -9.71 -7.45 -6.13
N THR A 108 -9.92 -6.78 -4.98
CA THR A 108 -9.22 -5.54 -4.63
C THR A 108 -7.71 -5.77 -4.53
N GLY A 109 -7.29 -6.82 -3.82
CA GLY A 109 -5.88 -7.17 -3.66
C GLY A 109 -5.21 -7.51 -5.00
N LEU A 110 -5.88 -8.30 -5.83
CA LEU A 110 -5.42 -8.64 -7.19
C LEU A 110 -5.25 -7.38 -8.04
N GLY A 111 -6.27 -6.51 -8.09
CA GLY A 111 -6.22 -5.25 -8.81
C GLY A 111 -5.08 -4.37 -8.34
N ARG A 112 -4.86 -4.26 -7.03
CA ARG A 112 -3.76 -3.48 -6.44
C ARG A 112 -2.38 -3.97 -6.88
N CYS A 113 -2.16 -5.27 -6.99
CA CYS A 113 -0.91 -5.81 -7.52
C CYS A 113 -0.70 -5.46 -9.00
N LEU A 114 -1.77 -5.49 -9.78
CA LEU A 114 -1.74 -5.24 -11.22
C LEU A 114 -1.60 -3.76 -11.61
N ILE A 115 -1.94 -2.81 -10.72
CA ILE A 115 -1.97 -1.37 -11.02
C ILE A 115 -0.73 -0.88 -11.77
N LYS A 116 0.48 -1.32 -11.38
CA LYS A 116 1.74 -0.83 -11.98
C LYS A 116 2.18 -1.60 -13.22
N THR A 117 1.74 -2.84 -13.37
CA THR A 117 2.18 -3.75 -14.44
C THR A 117 1.19 -3.85 -15.58
N ASP A 118 -0.10 -3.86 -15.25
CA ASP A 118 -1.21 -3.92 -16.20
C ASP A 118 -2.41 -3.14 -15.66
N PRO A 119 -2.43 -1.80 -15.81
CA PRO A 119 -3.54 -0.98 -15.31
C PRO A 119 -4.91 -1.35 -15.88
N ALA A 120 -4.95 -1.91 -17.10
CA ALA A 120 -6.21 -2.31 -17.71
C ALA A 120 -6.78 -3.59 -17.06
N ALA A 121 -5.93 -4.56 -16.75
CA ALA A 121 -6.33 -5.74 -15.99
C ALA A 121 -6.68 -5.37 -14.54
N ALA A 122 -5.95 -4.41 -13.94
CA ALA A 122 -6.28 -3.88 -12.62
C ALA A 122 -7.68 -3.24 -12.61
N GLU A 123 -8.02 -2.43 -13.60
CA GLU A 123 -9.35 -1.81 -13.73
C GLU A 123 -10.45 -2.88 -13.75
N GLN A 124 -10.28 -3.97 -14.51
CA GLN A 124 -11.27 -5.04 -14.59
C GLN A 124 -11.50 -5.74 -13.24
N ALA A 125 -10.42 -6.08 -12.52
CA ALA A 125 -10.51 -6.68 -11.19
C ALA A 125 -11.19 -5.74 -10.20
N LEU A 126 -10.79 -4.46 -10.20
CA LEU A 126 -11.35 -3.45 -9.30
C LEU A 126 -12.79 -3.07 -9.62
N GLU A 127 -13.21 -3.10 -10.89
CA GLU A 127 -14.61 -2.94 -11.26
C GLU A 127 -15.47 -4.10 -10.73
N GLN A 128 -14.93 -5.33 -10.75
CA GLN A 128 -15.63 -6.47 -10.16
C GLN A 128 -15.70 -6.33 -8.64
N ALA A 129 -14.59 -5.96 -7.95
CA ALA A 129 -14.59 -5.69 -6.51
C ALA A 129 -15.65 -4.65 -6.10
N VAL A 130 -15.73 -3.53 -6.85
CA VAL A 130 -16.71 -2.45 -6.59
C VAL A 130 -18.14 -2.88 -6.91
N LYS A 131 -18.33 -3.86 -7.79
CA LYS A 131 -19.65 -4.43 -8.07
C LYS A 131 -20.10 -5.36 -6.94
N ASP A 132 -19.20 -6.14 -6.38
CA ASP A 132 -19.50 -7.08 -5.30
C ASP A 132 -19.57 -6.38 -3.93
N ASP A 133 -18.73 -5.37 -3.69
CA ASP A 133 -18.84 -4.42 -2.56
C ASP A 133 -18.78 -2.96 -3.04
N PRO A 134 -19.94 -2.32 -3.30
CA PRO A 134 -20.00 -0.93 -3.74
C PRO A 134 -19.52 0.10 -2.72
N GLY A 135 -19.36 -0.32 -1.45
CA GLY A 135 -18.88 0.51 -0.34
C GLY A 135 -17.39 0.38 -0.06
N ASN A 136 -16.67 -0.47 -0.77
CA ASN A 136 -15.24 -0.68 -0.56
C ASN A 136 -14.43 0.56 -1.00
N ALA A 137 -14.07 1.41 -0.03
CA ALA A 137 -13.34 2.64 -0.29
C ALA A 137 -11.96 2.39 -0.91
N ALA A 138 -11.29 1.32 -0.49
CA ALA A 138 -9.97 0.94 -1.02
C ALA A 138 -10.07 0.52 -2.49
N ALA A 139 -11.03 -0.34 -2.85
CA ALA A 139 -11.28 -0.75 -4.23
C ALA A 139 -11.63 0.45 -5.13
N LEU A 140 -12.47 1.36 -4.62
CA LEU A 140 -12.86 2.57 -5.33
C LEU A 140 -11.67 3.51 -5.57
N ASN A 141 -10.82 3.72 -4.56
CA ASN A 141 -9.61 4.51 -4.71
C ASN A 141 -8.65 3.86 -5.73
N ASP A 142 -8.42 2.57 -5.61
CA ASP A 142 -7.50 1.83 -6.49
C ASP A 142 -8.03 1.78 -7.94
N LEU A 143 -9.36 1.71 -8.14
CA LEU A 143 -10.01 1.83 -9.46
C LEU A 143 -9.74 3.21 -10.09
N GLY A 144 -9.82 4.27 -9.29
CA GLY A 144 -9.44 5.61 -9.74
C GLY A 144 -7.98 5.65 -10.20
N ILE A 145 -7.06 5.09 -9.41
CA ILE A 145 -5.63 5.02 -9.76
C ILE A 145 -5.40 4.24 -11.07
N ALA A 146 -6.08 3.09 -11.23
CA ALA A 146 -5.96 2.29 -12.45
C ALA A 146 -6.39 3.07 -13.70
N ARG A 147 -7.44 3.88 -13.60
CA ARG A 147 -7.91 4.78 -14.67
C ARG A 147 -6.97 5.94 -14.93
N ASP A 148 -6.44 6.56 -13.89
CA ASP A 148 -5.45 7.65 -14.00
C ASP A 148 -4.20 7.19 -14.75
N LEU A 149 -3.70 5.98 -14.45
CA LEU A 149 -2.52 5.42 -15.12
C LEU A 149 -2.76 5.10 -16.60
N GLN A 150 -4.02 4.95 -17.01
CA GLN A 150 -4.43 4.84 -18.40
C GLN A 150 -4.69 6.20 -19.06
N GLY A 151 -4.48 7.31 -18.34
CA GLY A 151 -4.78 8.67 -18.81
C GLY A 151 -6.27 9.03 -18.79
N ASN A 152 -7.11 8.17 -18.24
CA ASN A 152 -8.55 8.42 -18.12
C ASN A 152 -8.88 9.19 -16.83
N PHE A 153 -8.35 10.41 -16.71
CA PHE A 153 -8.52 11.26 -15.52
C PHE A 153 -9.99 11.59 -15.24
N ALA A 154 -10.76 11.86 -16.27
CA ALA A 154 -12.20 12.15 -16.12
C ALA A 154 -12.96 10.92 -15.59
N GLY A 155 -12.61 9.72 -16.03
CA GLY A 155 -13.19 8.47 -15.55
C GLY A 155 -12.79 8.09 -14.14
N ALA A 156 -11.67 8.61 -13.62
CA ALA A 156 -11.19 8.38 -12.26
C ALA A 156 -11.94 9.19 -11.19
N ILE A 157 -12.56 10.30 -11.57
CA ILE A 157 -13.20 11.25 -10.63
C ILE A 157 -14.36 10.59 -9.84
N ASP A 158 -15.23 9.83 -10.52
CA ASP A 158 -16.37 9.18 -9.85
C ASP A 158 -15.94 8.14 -8.81
N PRO A 159 -15.04 7.19 -9.12
CA PRO A 159 -14.49 6.28 -8.12
C PRO A 159 -13.93 6.99 -6.89
N TYR A 160 -13.10 8.01 -7.04
CA TYR A 160 -12.55 8.74 -5.90
C TYR A 160 -13.62 9.45 -5.06
N ARG A 161 -14.62 10.06 -5.70
CA ARG A 161 -15.74 10.68 -4.96
C ARG A 161 -16.51 9.64 -4.16
N ARG A 162 -16.75 8.48 -4.73
CA ARG A 162 -17.41 7.37 -4.02
C ARG A 162 -16.54 6.82 -2.90
N ALA A 163 -15.23 6.72 -3.08
CA ALA A 163 -14.31 6.36 -2.00
C ALA A 163 -14.42 7.33 -0.81
N LEU A 164 -14.46 8.64 -1.06
CA LEU A 164 -14.64 9.66 -0.03
C LEU A 164 -16.03 9.67 0.60
N LEU A 165 -17.06 9.21 -0.10
CA LEU A 165 -18.39 9.01 0.49
C LEU A 165 -18.41 7.78 1.41
N ALA A 166 -17.70 6.72 1.06
CA ALA A 166 -17.58 5.49 1.86
C ALA A 166 -16.68 5.71 3.08
N GLU A 167 -15.54 6.40 2.89
CA GLU A 167 -14.57 6.71 3.94
C GLU A 167 -14.21 8.21 3.92
N PRO A 168 -14.99 9.07 4.62
CA PRO A 168 -14.69 10.48 4.73
C PRO A 168 -13.34 10.70 5.44
N GLY A 169 -12.44 11.44 4.79
CA GLY A 169 -11.09 11.71 5.32
C GLY A 169 -10.02 10.75 4.83
N MET A 170 -10.31 9.89 3.84
CA MET A 170 -9.28 9.14 3.11
C MET A 170 -8.39 10.10 2.32
N THR A 171 -7.32 10.61 2.95
CA THR A 171 -6.43 11.64 2.36
C THR A 171 -5.86 11.19 1.01
N ALA A 172 -5.58 9.89 0.84
CA ALA A 172 -5.13 9.36 -0.44
C ALA A 172 -6.14 9.63 -1.57
N ALA A 173 -7.43 9.38 -1.32
CA ALA A 173 -8.48 9.64 -2.30
C ALA A 173 -8.72 11.14 -2.53
N GLU A 174 -8.55 11.99 -1.50
CA GLU A 174 -8.62 13.46 -1.66
C GLU A 174 -7.51 13.98 -2.58
N VAL A 175 -6.27 13.53 -2.37
CA VAL A 175 -5.11 13.90 -3.19
C VAL A 175 -5.29 13.43 -4.63
N ASN A 176 -5.65 12.15 -4.81
CA ASN A 176 -5.85 11.55 -6.12
C ASN A 176 -7.01 12.22 -6.89
N LEU A 177 -8.15 12.48 -6.21
CA LEU A 177 -9.25 13.24 -6.80
C LEU A 177 -8.82 14.63 -7.25
N GLY A 178 -8.08 15.34 -6.39
CA GLY A 178 -7.55 16.66 -6.71
C GLY A 178 -6.64 16.64 -7.95
N LEU A 179 -5.75 15.66 -8.05
CA LEU A 179 -4.88 15.51 -9.21
C LEU A 179 -5.67 15.19 -10.49
N SER A 180 -6.60 14.23 -10.43
CA SER A 180 -7.44 13.86 -11.58
C SER A 180 -8.31 15.01 -12.07
N LEU A 181 -8.85 15.82 -11.14
CA LEU A 181 -9.57 17.06 -11.48
C LEU A 181 -8.64 18.06 -12.18
N ALA A 182 -7.40 18.23 -11.69
CA ALA A 182 -6.44 19.13 -12.32
C ALA A 182 -6.09 18.67 -13.75
N LEU A 183 -5.80 17.38 -13.91
CA LEU A 183 -5.36 16.82 -15.19
C LEU A 183 -6.52 16.71 -16.20
N SER A 184 -7.76 16.56 -15.75
CA SER A 184 -8.96 16.62 -16.61
C SER A 184 -9.39 18.06 -16.94
N GLY A 185 -8.74 19.09 -16.33
CA GLY A 185 -9.00 20.50 -16.62
C GLY A 185 -9.96 21.20 -15.65
N ASP A 186 -10.46 20.54 -14.62
CA ASP A 186 -11.25 21.18 -13.56
C ASP A 186 -10.33 21.69 -12.43
N GLY A 187 -9.43 22.61 -12.80
CA GLY A 187 -8.49 23.23 -11.87
C GLY A 187 -9.14 23.93 -10.67
N PRO A 188 -10.27 24.64 -10.82
CA PRO A 188 -10.93 25.26 -9.67
C PRO A 188 -11.38 24.27 -8.59
N GLN A 189 -11.92 23.11 -8.95
CA GLN A 189 -12.23 22.06 -7.98
C GLN A 189 -10.98 21.40 -7.42
N ALA A 190 -9.98 21.13 -8.26
CA ALA A 190 -8.69 20.59 -7.83
C ALA A 190 -8.06 21.42 -6.70
N LEU A 191 -8.07 22.75 -6.83
CA LEU A 191 -7.54 23.66 -5.82
C LEU A 191 -8.28 23.58 -4.48
N GLN A 192 -9.57 23.24 -4.47
CA GLN A 192 -10.34 23.06 -3.24
C GLN A 192 -9.89 21.85 -2.42
N TYR A 193 -9.52 20.76 -3.10
CA TYR A 193 -8.99 19.55 -2.45
C TYR A 193 -7.51 19.71 -2.09
N LEU A 194 -6.68 20.08 -3.06
CA LEU A 194 -5.22 20.07 -2.90
C LEU A 194 -4.69 21.28 -2.10
N GLY A 195 -5.36 22.43 -2.15
CA GLY A 195 -4.89 23.64 -1.47
C GLY A 195 -4.67 23.48 0.02
N PRO A 196 -5.67 23.02 0.80
CA PRO A 196 -5.51 22.77 2.23
C PRO A 196 -4.41 21.73 2.54
N LEU A 197 -4.31 20.68 1.74
CA LEU A 197 -3.34 19.60 1.91
C LEU A 197 -1.92 20.07 1.61
N ALA A 198 -1.70 20.83 0.54
CA ALA A 198 -0.39 21.30 0.11
C ALA A 198 0.17 22.43 0.99
N THR A 199 -0.70 23.18 1.70
CA THR A 199 -0.30 24.30 2.56
C THR A 199 -0.41 24.00 4.05
N GLY A 200 -0.94 22.83 4.41
CA GLY A 200 -1.10 22.38 5.78
C GLY A 200 0.21 21.89 6.41
N PRO A 201 0.22 21.66 7.72
CA PRO A 201 1.43 21.26 8.46
C PRO A 201 1.95 19.86 8.10
N GLY A 202 1.16 19.04 7.41
CA GLY A 202 1.54 17.71 6.93
C GLY A 202 1.85 17.65 5.44
N ALA A 203 1.99 18.80 4.76
CA ALA A 203 2.23 18.85 3.33
C ALA A 203 3.57 18.20 2.95
N ASP A 204 3.52 17.20 2.08
CA ASP A 204 4.70 16.57 1.49
C ASP A 204 5.01 17.11 0.08
N ALA A 205 6.15 16.73 -0.47
CA ALA A 205 6.60 17.17 -1.79
C ALA A 205 5.63 16.73 -2.89
N LYS A 206 5.07 15.51 -2.79
CA LYS A 206 4.12 14.97 -3.78
C LYS A 206 2.82 15.76 -3.80
N THR A 207 2.25 16.04 -2.63
CA THR A 207 1.02 16.84 -2.51
C THR A 207 1.22 18.27 -3.03
N ARG A 208 2.42 18.87 -2.82
CA ARG A 208 2.74 20.18 -3.38
C ARG A 208 2.90 20.12 -4.90
N GLU A 209 3.45 19.04 -5.44
CA GLU A 209 3.54 18.82 -6.89
C GLU A 209 2.14 18.71 -7.52
N ASP A 210 1.24 17.95 -6.92
CA ASP A 210 -0.15 17.80 -7.36
C ASP A 210 -0.92 19.13 -7.29
N TYR A 211 -0.69 19.92 -6.23
CA TYR A 211 -1.23 21.27 -6.12
C TYR A 211 -0.70 22.21 -7.21
N ALA A 212 0.57 22.09 -7.58
CA ALA A 212 1.14 22.86 -8.68
C ALA A 212 0.47 22.49 -10.02
N ALA A 213 0.13 21.21 -10.26
CA ALA A 213 -0.64 20.82 -11.43
C ALA A 213 -2.03 21.50 -11.44
N ALA A 214 -2.71 21.60 -10.31
CA ALA A 214 -3.98 22.32 -10.18
C ALA A 214 -3.82 23.83 -10.47
N LEU A 215 -2.72 24.44 -10.02
CA LEU A 215 -2.40 25.83 -10.33
C LEU A 215 -2.14 26.05 -11.84
N VAL A 216 -1.46 25.09 -12.49
CA VAL A 216 -1.28 25.08 -13.95
C VAL A 216 -2.61 25.00 -14.67
N ALA A 217 -3.53 24.13 -14.22
CA ALA A 217 -4.86 23.97 -14.82
C ALA A 217 -5.71 25.25 -14.81
N VAL A 218 -5.49 26.13 -13.84
CA VAL A 218 -6.15 27.46 -13.78
C VAL A 218 -5.29 28.58 -14.35
N GLY A 219 -4.15 28.30 -14.98
CA GLY A 219 -3.26 29.29 -15.58
C GLY A 219 -2.39 30.08 -14.60
N ARG A 220 -2.33 29.69 -13.31
CA ARG A 220 -1.52 30.35 -12.26
C ARG A 220 -0.06 29.84 -12.27
N ILE A 221 0.62 29.93 -13.44
CA ILE A 221 1.93 29.33 -13.69
C ILE A 221 3.02 29.86 -12.76
N SER A 222 3.00 31.17 -12.43
CA SER A 222 3.99 31.77 -11.53
C SER A 222 3.90 31.21 -10.10
N GLU A 223 2.71 30.93 -9.63
CA GLU A 223 2.47 30.33 -8.32
C GLU A 223 2.86 28.84 -8.32
N ALA A 224 2.48 28.11 -9.38
CA ALA A 224 2.92 26.74 -9.56
C ALA A 224 4.45 26.61 -9.51
N ARG A 225 5.17 27.51 -10.22
CA ARG A 225 6.63 27.58 -10.18
C ARG A 225 7.16 27.80 -8.77
N THR A 226 6.54 28.72 -8.02
CA THR A 226 6.95 29.01 -6.63
C THR A 226 6.78 27.79 -5.74
N VAL A 227 5.65 27.08 -5.86
CA VAL A 227 5.37 25.87 -5.08
C VAL A 227 6.38 24.77 -5.42
N LEU A 228 6.59 24.49 -6.70
CA LEU A 228 7.54 23.47 -7.15
C LEU A 228 8.98 23.77 -6.70
N SER A 229 9.36 25.06 -6.64
CA SER A 229 10.71 25.49 -6.24
C SER A 229 11.03 25.21 -4.76
N ILE A 230 10.04 24.82 -3.96
CA ILE A 230 10.26 24.38 -2.57
C ILE A 230 11.06 23.07 -2.55
N ASP A 231 10.72 22.16 -3.48
CA ASP A 231 11.23 20.78 -3.46
C ASP A 231 12.15 20.45 -4.66
N LEU A 232 12.05 21.21 -5.76
CA LEU A 232 12.71 20.90 -7.03
C LEU A 232 13.75 21.95 -7.43
N PRO A 233 14.88 21.56 -8.03
CA PRO A 233 15.82 22.48 -8.67
C PRO A 233 15.21 23.13 -9.92
N PRO A 234 15.68 24.33 -10.33
CA PRO A 234 15.05 25.13 -11.38
C PRO A 234 14.78 24.39 -12.70
N ALA A 235 15.72 23.54 -13.15
CA ALA A 235 15.55 22.78 -14.39
C ALA A 235 14.40 21.76 -14.31
N GLN A 236 14.20 21.13 -13.15
CA GLN A 236 13.10 20.20 -12.94
C GLN A 236 11.77 20.93 -12.78
N VAL A 237 11.73 22.11 -12.20
CA VAL A 237 10.54 22.97 -12.12
C VAL A 237 9.99 23.26 -13.51
N GLU A 238 10.83 23.71 -14.45
CA GLU A 238 10.39 24.01 -15.82
C GLU A 238 9.92 22.76 -16.56
N SER A 239 10.58 21.60 -16.33
CA SER A 239 10.17 20.31 -16.89
C SER A 239 8.81 19.86 -16.35
N ALA A 240 8.57 19.99 -15.05
CA ALA A 240 7.28 19.65 -14.43
C ALA A 240 6.14 20.54 -14.96
N LEU A 241 6.36 21.86 -15.03
CA LEU A 241 5.38 22.80 -15.59
C LEU A 241 5.01 22.46 -17.03
N ALA A 242 6.02 22.17 -17.88
CA ALA A 242 5.78 21.76 -19.26
C ALA A 242 5.03 20.43 -19.35
N GLY A 243 5.34 19.48 -18.48
CA GLY A 243 4.66 18.19 -18.38
C GLY A 243 3.18 18.35 -18.03
N PHE A 244 2.85 19.11 -17.00
CA PHE A 244 1.46 19.38 -16.62
C PHE A 244 0.67 20.08 -17.73
N GLN A 245 1.26 21.10 -18.38
CA GLN A 245 0.62 21.79 -19.50
C GLN A 245 0.30 20.83 -20.64
N ALA A 246 1.24 19.93 -20.99
CA ALA A 246 1.04 18.97 -22.06
C ALA A 246 -0.06 17.96 -21.74
N VAL A 247 -0.09 17.42 -20.52
CA VAL A 247 -1.12 16.44 -20.09
C VAL A 247 -2.50 17.09 -20.06
N ILE A 248 -2.63 18.28 -19.48
CA ILE A 248 -3.91 19.02 -19.40
C ILE A 248 -4.41 19.38 -20.82
N ALA A 249 -3.52 19.83 -21.71
CA ALA A 249 -3.91 20.14 -23.08
C ALA A 249 -4.39 18.89 -23.84
N ASN A 250 -3.74 17.74 -23.64
CA ASN A 250 -4.17 16.48 -24.24
C ASN A 250 -5.50 15.99 -23.71
N ALA A 251 -5.74 16.10 -22.41
CA ALA A 251 -6.99 15.68 -21.78
C ALA A 251 -8.19 16.57 -22.22
N GLN A 252 -7.93 17.82 -22.59
CA GLN A 252 -8.93 18.74 -23.08
C GLN A 252 -9.08 18.75 -24.61
N ALA A 253 -8.24 18.01 -25.34
CA ALA A 253 -8.35 17.89 -26.79
C ALA A 253 -9.69 17.22 -27.13
N PRO A 254 -10.45 17.77 -28.11
CA PRO A 254 -11.69 17.12 -28.55
C PRO A 254 -11.33 15.72 -29.08
N LEU A 255 -12.08 14.71 -28.63
CA LEU A 255 -11.97 13.37 -29.17
C LEU A 255 -12.16 13.44 -30.67
N VAL A 256 -11.10 13.19 -31.41
CA VAL A 256 -11.21 13.06 -32.87
C VAL A 256 -11.96 11.74 -33.09
N ASP A 257 -13.21 11.88 -33.56
CA ASP A 257 -14.03 10.73 -33.90
C ASP A 257 -13.40 10.07 -35.16
N ASP A 258 -12.56 9.08 -34.93
CA ASP A 258 -11.88 8.31 -35.98
C ASP A 258 -12.89 7.50 -36.84
N THR A 259 -14.16 7.54 -36.46
CA THR A 259 -15.27 6.92 -37.21
C THR A 259 -15.92 7.87 -38.22
N ALA A 260 -15.55 9.15 -38.22
CA ALA A 260 -16.07 10.08 -39.21
C ALA A 260 -15.49 9.75 -40.61
N PRO A 261 -16.32 9.52 -41.64
CA PRO A 261 -15.82 9.28 -42.98
C PRO A 261 -15.03 10.51 -43.43
N PRO A 262 -13.90 10.29 -44.14
CA PRO A 262 -13.08 11.43 -44.61
C PRO A 262 -13.94 12.35 -45.48
N PRO A 263 -13.76 13.67 -45.37
CA PRO A 263 -14.54 14.61 -46.17
C PRO A 263 -14.32 14.33 -47.65
N PRO A 264 -15.37 14.44 -48.51
CA PRO A 264 -15.25 14.15 -49.91
C PRO A 264 -14.20 15.04 -50.55
N THR A 265 -13.12 14.44 -51.01
CA THR A 265 -12.09 15.14 -51.80
C THR A 265 -12.68 15.46 -53.16
N ASN A 266 -13.16 16.69 -53.34
CA ASN A 266 -13.44 17.21 -54.67
C ASN A 266 -12.11 17.38 -55.40
N PRO A 267 -11.91 16.76 -56.59
CA PRO A 267 -10.74 16.98 -57.39
C PRO A 267 -10.85 18.34 -58.08
N THR A 268 -10.20 19.33 -57.53
CA THR A 268 -9.94 20.55 -58.32
C THR A 268 -8.76 20.28 -59.22
N VAL A 269 -9.07 20.05 -60.52
CA VAL A 269 -8.09 20.00 -61.56
C VAL A 269 -7.54 21.42 -61.77
N THR A 270 -6.26 21.60 -61.47
CA THR A 270 -5.50 22.76 -61.95
C THR A 270 -4.25 22.22 -62.65
N THR A 271 -4.27 22.25 -63.93
CA THR A 271 -3.13 22.05 -64.84
C THR A 271 -2.20 23.24 -64.72
N THR A 272 -0.92 23.01 -64.40
CA THR A 272 0.17 23.82 -64.96
C THR A 272 1.52 23.10 -64.87
N SER A 273 2.03 22.77 -66.05
CA SER A 273 3.40 22.74 -66.58
C SER A 273 4.58 22.34 -65.70
N VAL A 274 5.11 21.20 -66.07
CA VAL A 274 6.48 20.71 -66.22
C VAL A 274 7.62 21.73 -66.05
N GLU A 275 8.53 21.49 -65.12
CA GLU A 275 9.95 21.69 -65.35
C GLU A 275 10.78 20.58 -64.69
N THR A 276 11.50 19.85 -65.52
CA THR A 276 12.35 18.72 -65.18
C THR A 276 13.71 19.24 -64.76
N THR A 277 14.19 18.92 -63.57
CA THR A 277 15.62 19.00 -63.28
C THR A 277 16.07 17.70 -62.60
N THR A 278 16.83 16.94 -63.36
CA THR A 278 17.52 15.73 -62.99
C THR A 278 18.78 16.10 -62.17
N ILE A 279 18.95 15.57 -60.97
CA ILE A 279 20.26 15.48 -60.35
C ILE A 279 20.45 14.09 -59.73
N THR A 280 21.57 13.49 -60.12
CA THR A 280 22.09 12.15 -59.84
C THR A 280 22.52 11.95 -58.38
N PRO A 281 22.46 10.73 -57.83
CA PRO A 281 22.95 10.47 -56.48
C PRO A 281 24.47 10.26 -56.45
N THR A 282 25.13 10.87 -55.49
CA THR A 282 26.52 10.57 -55.16
C THR A 282 26.58 9.80 -53.84
N ALA A 283 27.33 8.70 -53.91
CA ALA A 283 27.58 7.74 -52.83
C ALA A 283 28.41 8.36 -51.68
N GLY A 284 28.26 7.73 -50.50
CA GLY A 284 28.81 8.08 -49.20
C GLY A 284 30.33 8.11 -49.04
N PRO A 285 30.80 8.28 -47.83
CA PRO A 285 31.50 7.14 -47.21
C PRO A 285 31.13 6.87 -45.73
N GLU A 286 31.20 5.64 -45.46
CA GLU A 286 31.57 4.79 -44.31
C GLU A 286 31.94 5.49 -43.01
N ALA A 287 31.20 5.11 -41.95
CA ALA A 287 31.37 5.50 -40.56
C ALA A 287 32.51 4.77 -39.88
N ALA A 288 33.41 5.52 -39.27
CA ALA A 288 34.39 5.00 -38.33
C ALA A 288 33.79 4.95 -36.91
N SER A 289 33.93 3.76 -36.30
CA SER A 289 33.55 3.50 -34.92
C SER A 289 34.40 4.29 -33.92
N ALA A 290 33.80 5.02 -33.01
CA ALA A 290 34.44 5.60 -31.84
C ALA A 290 34.32 4.65 -30.63
N PRO A 291 35.37 4.54 -29.78
CA PRO A 291 35.37 3.63 -28.63
C PRO A 291 34.56 4.23 -27.45
N ALA A 292 33.96 3.33 -26.67
CA ALA A 292 33.21 3.63 -25.45
C ALA A 292 34.14 4.24 -24.37
N PRO A 293 33.64 5.20 -23.57
CA PRO A 293 34.39 5.72 -22.44
C PRO A 293 34.42 4.75 -21.28
N ALA A 294 35.61 4.58 -20.71
CA ALA A 294 35.87 3.75 -19.51
C ALA A 294 35.19 4.34 -18.27
N SER A 295 34.65 3.47 -17.46
CA SER A 295 34.15 3.77 -16.11
C SER A 295 35.27 4.31 -15.20
N PRO A 296 35.02 5.36 -14.42
CA PRO A 296 35.94 5.78 -13.39
C PRO A 296 35.93 4.84 -12.19
N ALA A 297 37.11 4.52 -11.68
CA ALA A 297 37.35 3.77 -10.46
C ALA A 297 36.80 4.51 -9.22
N PRO A 298 36.38 3.78 -8.18
CA PRO A 298 35.86 4.43 -6.97
C PRO A 298 36.96 5.15 -6.20
N ALA A 299 36.71 6.42 -5.94
CA ALA A 299 37.52 7.22 -5.04
C ALA A 299 37.37 6.72 -3.60
N ALA A 300 38.50 6.53 -2.94
CA ALA A 300 38.57 6.21 -1.52
C ALA A 300 37.89 7.31 -0.68
N GLN A 301 36.81 6.98 -0.03
CA GLN A 301 36.19 7.84 0.98
C GLN A 301 37.03 7.81 2.26
N SER A 302 37.52 8.98 2.63
CA SER A 302 38.08 9.24 3.96
C SER A 302 37.04 8.92 5.04
N ALA A 303 37.42 8.09 5.97
CA ALA A 303 36.64 7.79 7.18
C ALA A 303 36.40 9.09 7.96
N ALA A 304 35.18 9.59 7.92
CA ALA A 304 34.70 10.56 8.88
C ALA A 304 34.45 9.84 10.21
N THR A 305 35.11 10.26 11.24
CA THR A 305 35.03 9.80 12.61
C THR A 305 33.58 9.97 13.08
N ALA A 306 32.91 8.88 13.41
CA ALA A 306 31.59 8.88 14.03
C ALA A 306 31.67 9.62 15.39
N PRO A 307 30.70 10.49 15.72
CA PRO A 307 30.59 10.97 17.08
C PRO A 307 30.23 9.82 18.00
N ALA A 308 30.88 9.77 19.16
CA ALA A 308 30.70 8.81 20.22
C ALA A 308 29.21 8.79 20.64
N PRO A 309 28.63 7.61 20.98
CA PRO A 309 27.26 7.52 21.44
C PRO A 309 27.14 8.29 22.76
N ALA A 310 26.18 9.21 22.81
CA ALA A 310 25.77 9.85 24.04
C ALA A 310 25.30 8.75 25.00
N GLN A 311 25.97 8.64 26.17
CA GLN A 311 25.60 7.70 27.19
C GLN A 311 24.20 8.06 27.71
N ALA A 312 23.25 7.15 27.48
CA ALA A 312 21.93 7.20 28.08
C ALA A 312 22.06 7.19 29.61
N ALA A 313 21.43 8.16 30.26
CA ALA A 313 21.27 8.16 31.72
C ALA A 313 20.39 6.95 32.09
N SER A 314 20.96 6.02 32.84
CA SER A 314 20.30 4.84 33.37
C SER A 314 19.23 5.20 34.39
N GLY A 315 17.98 5.32 33.95
CA GLY A 315 16.80 5.19 34.79
C GLY A 315 16.45 3.71 34.97
N GLY A 316 16.26 3.25 36.19
CA GLY A 316 16.28 1.84 36.57
C GLY A 316 15.04 0.99 36.27
N GLY A 317 14.51 1.00 35.07
CA GLY A 317 13.49 0.05 34.61
C GLY A 317 14.01 -0.79 33.43
N SER A 318 13.74 -2.10 33.44
CA SER A 318 14.27 -3.03 32.44
C SER A 318 13.35 -3.24 31.22
N TYR A 319 12.17 -2.62 31.16
CA TYR A 319 11.22 -2.78 30.07
C TYR A 319 11.06 -1.49 29.28
N GLN A 320 10.99 -1.64 27.97
CA GLN A 320 10.74 -0.56 27.00
C GLN A 320 9.53 -0.88 26.12
N VAL A 321 8.96 0.16 25.52
CA VAL A 321 7.93 0.03 24.50
C VAL A 321 8.39 0.74 23.23
N GLN A 322 7.98 0.23 22.07
CA GLN A 322 8.19 0.85 20.78
C GLN A 322 6.91 1.57 20.36
N LEU A 323 7.01 2.85 20.09
CA LEU A 323 5.91 3.73 19.67
C LEU A 323 5.82 3.90 18.15
N GLY A 324 6.81 3.39 17.41
CA GLY A 324 6.84 3.42 15.97
C GLY A 324 8.22 3.17 15.37
N ALA A 325 8.25 3.05 14.04
CA ALA A 325 9.47 3.03 13.24
C ALA A 325 9.26 3.98 12.06
N LEU A 326 10.02 5.07 12.02
CA LEU A 326 9.82 6.17 11.09
C LEU A 326 10.97 6.23 10.08
N GLY A 327 10.70 6.84 8.91
CA GLY A 327 11.70 6.97 7.84
C GLY A 327 12.77 8.06 8.09
N SER A 328 12.60 8.91 9.11
CA SER A 328 13.54 9.96 9.46
C SER A 328 13.59 10.20 10.96
N GLN A 329 14.71 10.75 11.45
CA GLN A 329 14.87 11.13 12.85
C GLN A 329 13.90 12.25 13.24
N ASP A 330 13.72 13.24 12.38
CA ASP A 330 12.80 14.35 12.61
C ASP A 330 11.34 13.86 12.66
N GLY A 331 10.99 12.86 11.83
CA GLY A 331 9.69 12.20 11.89
C GLY A 331 9.44 11.50 13.23
N ALA A 332 10.46 10.79 13.75
CA ALA A 332 10.37 10.15 15.06
C ALA A 332 10.23 11.17 16.19
N GLN A 333 10.96 12.28 16.14
CA GLN A 333 10.83 13.36 17.11
C GLN A 333 9.45 14.03 17.04
N SER A 334 8.94 14.31 15.85
CA SER A 334 7.62 14.91 15.65
C SER A 334 6.49 13.99 16.14
N ALA A 335 6.63 12.69 15.94
CA ALA A 335 5.69 11.70 16.46
C ALA A 335 5.69 11.69 17.99
N TRP A 336 6.86 11.76 18.63
CA TRP A 336 6.99 11.90 20.09
C TRP A 336 6.30 13.16 20.59
N ASP A 337 6.61 14.32 20.00
CA ASP A 337 6.07 15.62 20.40
C ASP A 337 4.53 15.64 20.28
N THR A 338 3.99 15.02 19.24
CA THR A 338 2.54 14.88 19.04
C THR A 338 1.90 14.02 20.15
N MET A 339 2.44 12.84 20.43
CA MET A 339 1.90 11.92 21.44
C MET A 339 2.05 12.50 22.86
N SER A 340 3.21 13.05 23.19
CA SER A 340 3.45 13.64 24.50
C SER A 340 2.63 14.91 24.72
N GLY A 341 2.38 15.69 23.68
CA GLY A 341 1.49 16.85 23.73
C GLY A 341 0.01 16.47 23.87
N ALA A 342 -0.43 15.38 23.22
CA ALA A 342 -1.80 14.88 23.35
C ALA A 342 -2.07 14.19 24.70
N MET A 343 -1.05 13.56 25.30
CA MET A 343 -1.17 12.77 26.53
C MET A 343 -0.12 13.20 27.60
N PRO A 344 -0.08 14.47 28.01
CA PRO A 344 1.01 14.99 28.86
C PRO A 344 1.13 14.26 30.21
N ALA A 345 0.03 13.79 30.78
CA ALA A 345 0.05 13.05 32.06
C ALA A 345 0.71 11.67 31.92
N LEU A 346 0.53 10.99 30.75
CA LEU A 346 1.08 9.68 30.49
C LEU A 346 2.58 9.71 30.16
N PHE A 347 3.04 10.82 29.54
CA PHE A 347 4.41 11.00 29.08
C PHE A 347 5.27 11.86 29.99
N SER A 348 4.75 12.32 31.17
CA SER A 348 5.40 13.30 32.04
C SER A 348 6.79 12.89 32.58
N ASP A 349 7.01 11.58 32.76
CA ASP A 349 8.24 10.97 33.26
C ASP A 349 8.98 10.15 32.17
N LYS A 350 8.54 10.23 30.91
CA LYS A 350 9.09 9.48 29.80
C LYS A 350 9.99 10.35 28.93
N GLN A 351 10.99 9.71 28.31
CA GLN A 351 11.89 10.34 27.35
C GLN A 351 11.87 9.54 26.04
N PRO A 352 11.99 10.19 24.88
CA PRO A 352 12.15 9.49 23.62
C PRO A 352 13.52 8.84 23.54
N ASP A 353 13.55 7.61 23.08
CA ASP A 353 14.75 6.90 22.67
C ASP A 353 14.59 6.57 21.19
N ILE A 354 15.43 7.19 20.35
CA ILE A 354 15.34 7.06 18.89
C ILE A 354 16.57 6.30 18.40
N GLU A 355 16.38 5.02 18.09
CA GLU A 355 17.43 4.15 17.59
C GLU A 355 17.33 3.97 16.06
N THR A 356 18.49 3.98 15.40
CA THR A 356 18.56 3.63 13.97
C THR A 356 18.63 2.13 13.79
N ALA A 357 17.79 1.60 12.92
CA ALA A 357 17.81 0.21 12.47
C ALA A 357 17.85 0.14 10.95
N THR A 358 18.74 -0.69 10.41
CA THR A 358 18.78 -0.93 8.96
C THR A 358 18.13 -2.27 8.67
N VAL A 359 17.04 -2.22 7.89
CA VAL A 359 16.31 -3.43 7.46
C VAL A 359 16.26 -3.42 5.94
N ASN A 360 16.77 -4.46 5.31
CA ASN A 360 16.82 -4.61 3.83
C ASN A 360 17.47 -3.41 3.11
N GLY A 361 18.50 -2.79 3.74
CA GLY A 361 19.21 -1.63 3.17
C GLY A 361 18.52 -0.28 3.38
N HIS A 362 17.36 -0.24 4.00
CA HIS A 362 16.67 0.99 4.40
C HIS A 362 16.94 1.31 5.87
N VAL A 363 17.20 2.57 6.16
CA VAL A 363 17.40 3.06 7.53
C VAL A 363 16.05 3.49 8.10
N TYR A 364 15.70 2.94 9.25
CA TYR A 364 14.53 3.31 10.05
C TYR A 364 14.95 3.88 11.39
N TYR A 365 14.15 4.78 11.92
CA TYR A 365 14.31 5.40 13.22
C TYR A 365 13.21 4.84 14.14
N ARG A 366 13.62 3.92 15.02
CA ARG A 366 12.71 3.28 15.98
C ARG A 366 12.53 4.24 17.16
N LEU A 367 11.29 4.73 17.32
CA LEU A 367 10.92 5.54 18.45
C LEU A 367 10.50 4.63 19.60
N ARG A 368 11.25 4.68 20.67
CA ARG A 368 11.02 3.91 21.89
C ARG A 368 10.91 4.83 23.10
N THR A 369 10.32 4.31 24.16
CA THR A 369 10.43 4.90 25.49
C THR A 369 10.50 3.79 26.54
N GLY A 370 11.15 4.07 27.63
CA GLY A 370 11.49 3.03 28.60
C GLY A 370 11.33 3.45 30.05
N SER A 371 12.01 2.69 30.91
CA SER A 371 12.02 2.81 32.38
C SER A 371 10.72 2.32 33.01
N PHE A 372 10.15 1.20 32.49
CA PHE A 372 9.07 0.53 33.21
C PHE A 372 9.63 -0.56 34.13
N ASP A 373 9.09 -0.62 35.35
CA ASP A 373 9.55 -1.57 36.37
C ASP A 373 9.09 -3.00 36.10
N SER A 374 7.98 -3.17 35.32
CA SER A 374 7.46 -4.45 34.97
C SER A 374 6.90 -4.48 33.54
N LYS A 375 6.82 -5.69 32.96
CA LYS A 375 6.13 -5.93 31.67
C LYS A 375 4.65 -5.52 31.75
N ALA A 376 4.01 -5.64 32.90
CA ALA A 376 2.63 -5.27 33.10
C ALA A 376 2.44 -3.75 33.03
N ASP A 377 3.38 -2.96 33.57
CA ASP A 377 3.34 -1.49 33.49
C ASP A 377 3.60 -1.00 32.07
N ALA A 378 4.54 -1.62 31.34
CA ALA A 378 4.78 -1.35 29.95
C ALA A 378 3.54 -1.69 29.08
N ALA A 379 2.89 -2.83 29.33
CA ALA A 379 1.68 -3.22 28.63
C ALA A 379 0.49 -2.29 28.92
N LYS A 380 0.36 -1.82 30.15
CA LYS A 380 -0.66 -0.84 30.54
C LYS A 380 -0.45 0.49 29.82
N PHE A 381 0.79 0.99 29.81
CA PHE A 381 1.15 2.20 29.06
C PHE A 381 0.80 2.06 27.57
N CYS A 382 1.17 0.94 26.93
CA CYS A 382 0.81 0.66 25.55
C CYS A 382 -0.71 0.61 25.33
N GLY A 383 -1.46 0.05 26.27
CA GLY A 383 -2.94 0.04 26.18
C GLY A 383 -3.54 1.45 26.18
N GLU A 384 -2.99 2.37 26.99
CA GLU A 384 -3.46 3.75 27.05
C GLU A 384 -3.06 4.55 25.79
N VAL A 385 -1.85 4.34 25.25
CA VAL A 385 -1.38 4.92 23.99
C VAL A 385 -2.21 4.42 22.80
N SER A 386 -2.47 3.12 22.76
CA SER A 386 -3.29 2.51 21.69
C SER A 386 -4.76 2.94 21.75
N ALA A 387 -5.31 3.12 22.95
CA ALA A 387 -6.66 3.66 23.13
C ALA A 387 -6.82 5.11 22.64
N ALA A 388 -5.70 5.85 22.59
CA ALA A 388 -5.64 7.19 22.01
C ALA A 388 -5.36 7.20 20.50
N GLY A 389 -5.33 6.01 19.84
CA GLY A 389 -5.14 5.88 18.40
C GLY A 389 -3.69 5.89 17.92
N HIS A 390 -2.71 5.71 18.82
CA HIS A 390 -1.30 5.69 18.46
C HIS A 390 -0.71 4.27 18.56
N PRO A 391 0.25 3.90 17.69
CA PRO A 391 0.89 2.59 17.75
C PRO A 391 1.73 2.45 19.02
N CYS A 392 1.66 1.29 19.66
CA CYS A 392 2.53 0.93 20.77
C CYS A 392 2.68 -0.57 20.90
N THR A 393 3.91 -1.06 20.97
CA THR A 393 4.25 -2.47 21.17
C THR A 393 5.29 -2.63 22.26
N LEU A 394 5.28 -3.75 22.98
CA LEU A 394 6.35 -4.09 23.89
C LEU A 394 7.64 -4.33 23.08
N ALA A 395 8.74 -3.68 23.46
CA ALA A 395 10.02 -3.94 22.85
C ALA A 395 10.59 -5.23 23.45
N ASP A 396 10.78 -6.26 22.59
CA ASP A 396 11.54 -7.45 22.96
C ASP A 396 13.02 -7.17 22.71
N PHE A 397 13.86 -7.53 23.71
CA PHE A 397 15.33 -7.44 23.65
C PHE A 397 15.93 -8.77 23.23
#